data_5cb4c5b7396860cea77a88fe6149528f
#
_entry.id   5cb4c5b7396860cea77a88fe6149528f
#
_cell.length_a   1.000
_cell.length_b   1.000
_cell.length_c   1.000
_cell.angle_alpha   90.00
_cell.angle_beta   90.00
_cell.angle_gamma   90.00
#
_symmetry.space_group_name_H-M   'P 1'
#
loop_
_entity.id
_entity.type
_entity.pdbx_description
1 polymer ?
#
loop_
_entity_poly.entity_id
_entity_poly.type
_entity_poly.pdbx_seq_one_letter_code
_entity_poly.pdbx_strand_id
1 'polypeptide(L)'
;KEAQNFDAQHYFASLTPGAAAWNPSPITLPAQPDFVVGPAGTQGVTHTTIQAAVDAAIIKRTNKRQYIAVMPGEYQGTVYVPAAPGGITLYGTGEKPIDVKIGLSLDGGMSPADWRHDVNPRGKYMPGKPAWYMYDSCQS
;
A
#
# COMPACT_ATOMS: atom_id res chain seq x y z
N LYS A 1 -8.91 31.69 10.90
CA LYS A 1 -10.36 31.57 11.22
C LYS A 1 -11.15 30.83 10.13
N GLU A 2 -10.71 30.81 8.86
CA GLU A 2 -11.42 30.11 7.76
C GLU A 2 -11.28 28.59 7.81
N ALA A 3 -10.17 28.06 8.32
CA ALA A 3 -9.94 26.61 8.39
C ALA A 3 -10.85 25.88 9.41
N GLN A 4 -11.50 26.58 10.32
CA GLN A 4 -12.36 25.98 11.34
C GLN A 4 -13.76 25.61 10.83
N ASN A 5 -14.15 26.11 9.66
CA ASN A 5 -15.48 25.88 9.09
C ASN A 5 -15.43 25.05 7.77
N PHE A 6 -14.31 24.37 7.48
CA PHE A 6 -14.23 23.53 6.32
C PHE A 6 -15.04 22.24 6.52
N ASP A 7 -16.16 22.15 5.83
CA ASP A 7 -16.94 20.92 5.72
C ASP A 7 -16.60 20.20 4.41
N ALA A 8 -15.85 19.12 4.54
CA ALA A 8 -15.42 18.34 3.39
C ALA A 8 -16.60 17.79 2.59
N GLN A 9 -17.69 17.37 3.24
CA GLN A 9 -18.87 16.84 2.57
C GLN A 9 -19.57 17.92 1.74
N HIS A 10 -19.71 19.09 2.30
CA HIS A 10 -20.29 20.24 1.60
C HIS A 10 -19.40 20.71 0.45
N TYR A 11 -18.10 20.74 0.65
CA TYR A 11 -17.12 21.12 -0.38
C TYR A 11 -17.18 20.16 -1.58
N PHE A 12 -17.12 18.86 -1.35
CA PHE A 12 -17.17 17.89 -2.44
C PHE A 12 -18.52 17.83 -3.12
N ALA A 13 -19.61 18.02 -2.41
CA ALA A 13 -20.95 18.13 -3.00
C ALA A 13 -21.09 19.37 -3.91
N SER A 14 -20.39 20.47 -3.57
CA SER A 14 -20.41 21.70 -4.37
C SER A 14 -19.59 21.61 -5.67
N LEU A 15 -18.59 20.75 -5.72
CA LEU A 15 -17.73 20.56 -6.90
C LEU A 15 -18.42 19.81 -8.05
N THR A 16 -19.47 19.07 -7.76
CA THR A 16 -20.22 18.27 -8.74
C THR A 16 -21.71 18.49 -8.59
N PRO A 17 -22.23 19.70 -8.96
CA PRO A 17 -23.65 19.97 -8.90
C PRO A 17 -24.42 18.99 -9.78
N GLY A 18 -25.33 18.22 -9.19
CA GLY A 18 -26.16 17.24 -9.91
C GLY A 18 -25.54 15.87 -10.14
N ALA A 19 -24.28 15.64 -9.78
CA ALA A 19 -23.74 14.29 -9.71
C ALA A 19 -24.16 13.64 -8.37
N ALA A 20 -24.55 12.36 -8.42
CA ALA A 20 -24.73 11.59 -7.19
C ALA A 20 -23.42 11.65 -6.38
N ALA A 21 -23.51 11.90 -5.08
CA ALA A 21 -22.35 11.89 -4.21
C ALA A 21 -21.57 10.58 -4.47
N TRP A 22 -20.26 10.70 -4.65
CA TRP A 22 -19.41 9.52 -4.83
C TRP A 22 -19.56 8.60 -3.61
N ASN A 23 -20.23 7.50 -3.81
CA ASN A 23 -20.49 6.49 -2.80
C ASN A 23 -20.18 5.13 -3.42
N PRO A 24 -18.91 4.70 -3.35
CA PRO A 24 -18.52 3.44 -3.95
C PRO A 24 -19.25 2.29 -3.26
N SER A 25 -19.73 1.34 -4.04
CA SER A 25 -20.30 0.13 -3.50
C SER A 25 -19.28 -0.56 -2.58
N PRO A 26 -19.72 -1.09 -1.42
CA PRO A 26 -18.85 -1.85 -0.55
C PRO A 26 -18.21 -3.00 -1.32
N ILE A 27 -16.89 -3.17 -1.16
CA ILE A 27 -16.19 -4.31 -1.75
C ILE A 27 -16.55 -5.55 -0.94
N THR A 28 -17.11 -6.54 -1.60
CA THR A 28 -17.33 -7.86 -0.98
C THR A 28 -16.01 -8.61 -0.97
N LEU A 29 -15.48 -8.87 0.22
CA LEU A 29 -14.29 -9.68 0.39
C LEU A 29 -14.62 -11.16 0.28
N PRO A 30 -13.72 -11.99 -0.29
CA PRO A 30 -13.95 -13.43 -0.37
C PRO A 30 -13.85 -14.07 1.01
N ALA A 31 -14.56 -15.17 1.21
CA ALA A 31 -14.47 -15.95 2.43
C ALA A 31 -13.06 -16.53 2.67
N GLN A 32 -12.35 -16.79 1.58
CA GLN A 32 -10.95 -17.22 1.62
C GLN A 32 -10.10 -16.33 0.70
N PRO A 33 -9.10 -15.63 1.25
CA PRO A 33 -8.14 -14.88 0.46
C PRO A 33 -7.22 -15.82 -0.32
N ASP A 34 -6.63 -15.31 -1.41
CA ASP A 34 -5.62 -16.04 -2.17
C ASP A 34 -4.30 -16.17 -1.41
N PHE A 35 -4.00 -15.17 -0.57
CA PHE A 35 -2.79 -15.12 0.25
C PHE A 35 -3.10 -14.49 1.61
N VAL A 36 -2.40 -14.96 2.64
CA VAL A 36 -2.47 -14.41 3.99
C VAL A 36 -1.07 -14.00 4.42
N VAL A 37 -0.92 -12.75 4.80
CA VAL A 37 0.31 -12.19 5.36
C VAL A 37 0.18 -12.11 6.87
N GLY A 38 1.17 -12.61 7.58
CA GLY A 38 1.17 -12.59 9.05
C GLY A 38 2.48 -13.10 9.64
N PRO A 39 2.57 -13.21 10.97
CA PRO A 39 3.74 -13.73 11.65
C PRO A 39 4.07 -15.16 11.23
N ALA A 40 5.36 -15.48 11.12
CA ALA A 40 5.82 -16.82 10.83
C ALA A 40 5.27 -17.85 11.85
N GLY A 41 4.86 -19.01 11.36
CA GLY A 41 4.32 -20.09 12.20
C GLY A 41 2.85 -19.93 12.59
N THR A 42 2.20 -18.85 12.21
CA THR A 42 0.75 -18.68 12.43
C THR A 42 -0.03 -19.52 11.43
N GLN A 43 -1.03 -20.23 11.90
CA GLN A 43 -1.88 -21.08 11.06
C GLN A 43 -2.57 -20.25 9.96
N GLY A 44 -2.53 -20.73 8.73
CA GLY A 44 -3.14 -20.08 7.57
C GLY A 44 -2.27 -19.00 6.92
N VAL A 45 -1.18 -18.59 7.55
CA VAL A 45 -0.23 -17.64 6.96
C VAL A 45 0.53 -18.29 5.81
N THR A 46 0.52 -17.61 4.64
CA THR A 46 1.23 -18.06 3.45
C THR A 46 2.52 -17.29 3.24
N HIS A 47 2.59 -16.04 3.71
CA HIS A 47 3.74 -15.14 3.56
C HIS A 47 3.96 -14.31 4.81
N THR A 48 5.22 -14.00 5.09
CA THR A 48 5.59 -13.18 6.26
C THR A 48 5.74 -11.69 5.93
N THR A 49 5.77 -11.34 4.64
CA THR A 49 5.86 -9.95 4.19
C THR A 49 4.79 -9.67 3.13
N ILE A 50 4.29 -8.42 3.12
CA ILE A 50 3.30 -7.99 2.13
C ILE A 50 3.88 -8.08 0.72
N GLN A 51 5.15 -7.68 0.55
CA GLN A 51 5.78 -7.72 -0.76
C GLN A 51 5.89 -9.13 -1.33
N ALA A 52 6.20 -10.13 -0.51
CA ALA A 52 6.27 -11.52 -0.96
C ALA A 52 4.89 -12.04 -1.44
N ALA A 53 3.82 -11.66 -0.75
CA ALA A 53 2.46 -12.01 -1.17
C ALA A 53 2.06 -11.30 -2.48
N VAL A 54 2.42 -10.03 -2.64
CA VAL A 54 2.22 -9.29 -3.90
C VAL A 54 2.97 -9.96 -5.04
N ASP A 55 4.24 -10.33 -4.83
CA ASP A 55 5.04 -11.00 -5.85
C ASP A 55 4.43 -12.35 -6.26
N ALA A 56 3.97 -13.13 -5.30
CA ALA A 56 3.30 -14.39 -5.56
C ALA A 56 2.00 -14.19 -6.36
N ALA A 57 1.22 -13.15 -6.03
CA ALA A 57 0.02 -12.79 -6.78
C ALA A 57 0.34 -12.41 -8.25
N ILE A 58 1.41 -11.64 -8.47
CA ILE A 58 1.87 -11.26 -9.82
C ILE A 58 2.34 -12.45 -10.62
N ILE A 59 3.05 -13.39 -10.00
CA ILE A 59 3.55 -14.61 -10.66
C ILE A 59 2.40 -15.49 -11.17
N LYS A 60 1.26 -15.51 -10.49
CA LYS A 60 0.08 -16.27 -10.95
C LYS A 60 -0.47 -15.83 -12.31
N ARG A 61 -0.21 -14.60 -12.74
CA ARG A 61 -0.63 -14.02 -14.04
C ARG A 61 -2.08 -14.31 -14.42
N THR A 62 -2.98 -14.26 -13.43
CA THR A 62 -4.40 -14.52 -13.66
C THR A 62 -5.15 -13.24 -14.00
N ASN A 63 -6.20 -13.36 -14.82
CA ASN A 63 -7.14 -12.26 -15.08
C ASN A 63 -8.18 -12.07 -13.96
N LYS A 64 -8.16 -12.93 -12.94
CA LYS A 64 -9.00 -12.78 -11.76
C LYS A 64 -8.30 -11.89 -10.73
N ARG A 65 -9.11 -11.09 -10.03
CA ARG A 65 -8.62 -10.28 -8.90
C ARG A 65 -8.03 -11.21 -7.82
N GLN A 66 -6.85 -10.85 -7.35
CA GLN A 66 -6.20 -11.56 -6.25
C GLN A 66 -6.43 -10.82 -4.94
N TYR A 67 -6.74 -11.54 -3.88
CA TYR A 67 -7.03 -10.99 -2.57
C TYR A 67 -5.93 -11.38 -1.59
N ILE A 68 -5.31 -10.37 -0.98
CA ILE A 68 -4.24 -10.53 0.01
C ILE A 68 -4.76 -10.01 1.34
N ALA A 69 -4.98 -10.90 2.29
CA ALA A 69 -5.34 -10.57 3.65
C ALA A 69 -4.08 -10.30 4.48
N VAL A 70 -4.09 -9.23 5.26
CA VAL A 70 -2.99 -8.87 6.16
C VAL A 70 -3.48 -8.97 7.59
N MET A 71 -2.87 -9.86 8.37
CA MET A 71 -3.19 -10.04 9.78
C MET A 71 -2.74 -8.83 10.61
N PRO A 72 -3.34 -8.61 11.79
CA PRO A 72 -2.89 -7.59 12.72
C PRO A 72 -1.38 -7.68 12.97
N GLY A 73 -0.71 -6.53 12.95
CA GLY A 73 0.74 -6.44 13.15
C GLY A 73 1.35 -5.18 12.55
N GLU A 74 2.64 -5.04 12.73
CA GLU A 74 3.45 -3.95 12.17
C GLU A 74 4.35 -4.50 11.07
N TYR A 75 4.21 -3.95 9.88
CA TYR A 75 4.93 -4.35 8.68
C TYR A 75 5.82 -3.19 8.24
N GLN A 76 7.12 -3.44 8.22
CA GLN A 76 8.11 -2.42 7.84
C GLN A 76 8.48 -2.56 6.36
N GLY A 77 8.73 -1.41 5.74
CA GLY A 77 9.23 -1.32 4.38
C GLY A 77 8.22 -0.80 3.37
N THR A 78 8.70 -0.69 2.13
CA THR A 78 7.88 -0.27 0.99
C THR A 78 7.18 -1.47 0.36
N VAL A 79 5.97 -1.23 -0.14
CA VAL A 79 5.21 -2.21 -0.92
C VAL A 79 5.07 -1.68 -2.34
N TYR A 80 5.66 -2.37 -3.30
CA TYR A 80 5.52 -2.08 -4.72
C TYR A 80 4.51 -3.04 -5.36
N VAL A 81 3.41 -2.50 -5.84
CA VAL A 81 2.36 -3.26 -6.54
C VAL A 81 2.39 -2.89 -8.03
N PRO A 82 2.96 -3.72 -8.90
CA PRO A 82 2.94 -3.48 -10.33
C PRO A 82 1.53 -3.67 -10.91
N ALA A 83 1.31 -3.21 -12.13
CA ALA A 83 0.07 -3.47 -12.84
C ALA A 83 -0.15 -4.99 -13.00
N ALA A 84 -1.35 -5.45 -12.65
CA ALA A 84 -1.76 -6.84 -12.79
C ALA A 84 -3.09 -6.91 -13.55
N PRO A 85 -3.23 -7.81 -14.53
CA PRO A 85 -4.44 -7.87 -15.37
C PRO A 85 -5.75 -8.00 -14.57
N GLY A 86 -5.77 -8.83 -13.53
CA GLY A 86 -6.93 -9.02 -12.65
C GLY A 86 -7.04 -8.02 -11.51
N GLY A 87 -5.96 -7.27 -11.27
CA GLY A 87 -5.84 -6.39 -10.10
C GLY A 87 -5.57 -7.15 -8.79
N ILE A 88 -5.15 -6.40 -7.78
CA ILE A 88 -4.88 -6.91 -6.43
C ILE A 88 -5.71 -6.09 -5.44
N THR A 89 -6.33 -6.78 -4.48
CA THR A 89 -6.94 -6.16 -3.31
C THR A 89 -6.14 -6.56 -2.08
N LEU A 90 -5.56 -5.56 -1.41
CA LEU A 90 -4.88 -5.70 -0.13
C LEU A 90 -5.80 -5.21 0.97
N TYR A 91 -6.02 -5.99 2.01
CA TYR A 91 -6.92 -5.61 3.11
C TYR A 91 -6.45 -6.17 4.45
N GLY A 92 -6.69 -5.41 5.52
CA GLY A 92 -6.42 -5.84 6.88
C GLY A 92 -7.55 -6.73 7.41
N THR A 93 -7.20 -7.68 8.29
CA THR A 93 -8.16 -8.56 8.97
C THR A 93 -8.41 -8.19 10.42
N GLY A 94 -7.83 -7.09 10.90
CA GLY A 94 -8.10 -6.56 12.23
C GLY A 94 -9.51 -5.97 12.38
N GLU A 95 -9.95 -5.78 13.60
CA GLU A 95 -11.23 -5.12 13.90
C GLU A 95 -11.19 -3.62 13.65
N LYS A 96 -10.01 -3.03 13.78
CA LYS A 96 -9.77 -1.58 13.62
C LYS A 96 -8.67 -1.33 12.61
N PRO A 97 -8.70 -0.21 11.87
CA PRO A 97 -7.64 0.13 10.91
C PRO A 97 -6.24 0.19 11.54
N ILE A 98 -6.14 0.56 12.83
CA ILE A 98 -4.86 0.65 13.55
C ILE A 98 -4.23 -0.72 13.84
N ASP A 99 -4.98 -1.80 13.74
CA ASP A 99 -4.48 -3.15 14.02
C ASP A 99 -3.46 -3.61 12.97
N VAL A 100 -3.52 -3.05 11.75
CA VAL A 100 -2.54 -3.29 10.69
C VAL A 100 -1.81 -2.00 10.36
N LYS A 101 -0.54 -1.94 10.69
CA LYS A 101 0.32 -0.79 10.41
C LYS A 101 1.35 -1.16 9.36
N ILE A 102 1.39 -0.39 8.29
CA ILE A 102 2.43 -0.49 7.26
C ILE A 102 3.21 0.81 7.32
N GLY A 103 4.48 0.73 7.64
CA GLY A 103 5.30 1.91 7.88
C GLY A 103 6.69 1.79 7.32
N LEU A 104 7.30 2.94 7.10
CA LEU A 104 8.70 3.09 6.74
C LEU A 104 9.25 4.27 7.54
N SER A 105 10.22 3.99 8.41
CA SER A 105 10.98 5.03 9.09
C SER A 105 12.06 5.54 8.17
N LEU A 106 12.00 6.80 7.79
CA LEU A 106 13.01 7.49 7.01
C LEU A 106 13.64 8.58 7.84
N ASP A 107 14.97 8.65 7.81
CA ASP A 107 15.74 9.71 8.41
C ASP A 107 16.25 10.65 7.30
N GLY A 108 16.20 11.96 7.55
CA GLY A 108 16.77 12.97 6.65
C GLY A 108 18.28 12.85 6.44
N GLY A 109 18.98 12.14 7.33
CA GLY A 109 20.41 11.77 7.21
C GLY A 109 20.66 10.45 6.49
N MET A 110 19.65 9.79 5.95
CA MET A 110 19.79 8.49 5.28
C MET A 110 20.77 8.55 4.11
N SER A 111 21.71 7.61 4.07
CA SER A 111 22.65 7.52 2.96
C SER A 111 21.97 7.06 1.66
N PRO A 112 22.51 7.37 0.47
CA PRO A 112 21.99 6.84 -0.80
C PRO A 112 21.96 5.31 -0.87
N ALA A 113 22.85 4.63 -0.13
CA ALA A 113 22.87 3.18 -0.04
C ALA A 113 21.68 2.65 0.77
N ASP A 114 21.40 3.25 1.92
CA ASP A 114 20.26 2.90 2.77
C ASP A 114 18.95 3.19 2.07
N TRP A 115 18.87 4.34 1.37
CA TRP A 115 17.68 4.67 0.56
C TRP A 115 17.42 3.61 -0.52
N ARG A 116 18.47 3.15 -1.22
CA ARG A 116 18.32 2.04 -2.20
C ARG A 116 17.83 0.77 -1.55
N HIS A 117 18.36 0.46 -0.36
CA HIS A 117 18.00 -0.76 0.34
C HIS A 117 16.57 -0.71 0.91
N ASP A 118 16.21 0.36 1.60
CA ASP A 118 14.99 0.42 2.40
C ASP A 118 13.79 0.98 1.64
N VAL A 119 14.02 1.98 0.78
CA VAL A 119 12.95 2.68 0.07
C VAL A 119 12.74 2.14 -1.33
N ASN A 120 13.82 1.87 -2.05
CA ASN A 120 13.76 1.48 -3.46
C ASN A 120 14.55 0.19 -3.76
N PRO A 121 14.34 -0.89 -3.00
CA PRO A 121 15.12 -2.12 -3.16
C PRO A 121 15.00 -2.74 -4.55
N ARG A 122 13.94 -2.39 -5.28
CA ARG A 122 13.67 -2.90 -6.64
C ARG A 122 14.02 -1.93 -7.74
N GLY A 123 14.53 -0.73 -7.43
CA GLY A 123 14.85 0.30 -8.41
C GLY A 123 13.64 0.76 -9.25
N LYS A 124 12.41 0.65 -8.72
CA LYS A 124 11.18 0.99 -9.44
C LYS A 124 10.73 2.43 -9.29
N TYR A 125 11.16 3.10 -8.22
CA TYR A 125 10.93 4.52 -8.08
C TYR A 125 11.92 5.28 -8.95
N MET A 126 11.42 6.21 -9.76
CA MET A 126 12.19 7.04 -10.68
C MET A 126 13.13 6.20 -11.57
N PRO A 127 12.61 5.30 -12.40
CA PRO A 127 13.42 4.47 -13.28
C PRO A 127 14.28 5.35 -14.20
N GLY A 128 15.54 4.96 -14.40
CA GLY A 128 16.50 5.71 -15.21
C GLY A 128 17.15 6.89 -14.51
N LYS A 129 16.81 7.17 -13.25
CA LYS A 129 17.50 8.15 -12.40
C LYS A 129 18.35 7.41 -11.36
N PRO A 130 19.49 7.98 -10.94
CA PRO A 130 20.21 7.45 -9.79
C PRO A 130 19.30 7.38 -8.57
N ALA A 131 19.47 6.36 -7.76
CA ALA A 131 18.64 6.17 -6.57
C ALA A 131 18.68 7.35 -5.58
N TRP A 132 19.73 8.12 -5.61
CA TRP A 132 20.02 9.30 -4.77
C TRP A 132 19.64 10.65 -5.42
N TYR A 133 19.04 10.64 -6.63
CA TYR A 133 18.74 11.86 -7.38
C TYR A 133 17.91 12.88 -6.59
N MET A 134 16.96 12.43 -5.79
CA MET A 134 16.18 13.32 -4.93
C MET A 134 17.01 13.85 -3.74
N TYR A 135 18.00 13.11 -3.31
CA TYR A 135 18.83 13.44 -2.15
C TYR A 135 19.87 14.50 -2.50
N ASP A 136 20.51 14.37 -3.66
CA ASP A 136 21.53 15.33 -4.12
C ASP A 136 20.95 16.71 -4.46
N SER A 137 19.70 16.76 -4.91
CA SER A 137 19.04 18.05 -5.21
C SER A 137 18.70 18.85 -3.95
N CYS A 138 18.72 18.23 -2.77
CA CYS A 138 18.48 18.91 -1.50
C CYS A 138 19.77 19.38 -0.79
N GLN A 139 20.94 19.01 -1.30
CA GLN A 139 22.24 19.40 -0.71
C GLN A 139 22.97 20.52 -1.45
N SER A 140 22.38 21.08 -2.50
CA SER A 140 22.97 22.19 -3.28
C SER A 140 22.38 23.54 -2.92
#